data_b9c320053d10ac5ee8d19c145c52f901
#
_entry.id   b9c320053d10ac5ee8d19c145c52f901
#
_cell.length_a   1.000
_cell.length_b   1.000
_cell.length_c   1.000
_cell.angle_alpha   90.00
_cell.angle_beta   90.00
_cell.angle_gamma   90.00
#
_symmetry.space_group_name_H-M   'P 1'
#
loop_
_entity.id
_entity.type
_entity.pdbx_description
1 polymer ?
#
loop_
_entity_poly.entity_id
_entity_poly.type
_entity_poly.pdbx_seq_one_letter_code
_entity_poly.pdbx_strand_id
1 'polypeptide(L)'
;MIICAALEVQIEGLDHVTILPCWRHGEGFKILKDMGYAPKTKYKVLRQGFLTHKNKFLDRKEAFKHVQEIGQCNATQRYYWEDHMQDELYSEDLY
;
A
#
# COMPACT_ATOMS: atom_id res chain seq x y z
N MET A 1 -11.34 7.66 2.53
CA MET A 1 -10.10 8.38 2.25
C MET A 1 -8.91 7.52 2.63
N ILE A 2 -7.94 7.40 1.75
CA ILE A 2 -6.69 6.69 2.01
C ILE A 2 -5.76 7.60 2.82
N ILE A 3 -5.18 7.06 3.91
CA ILE A 3 -4.29 7.84 4.78
C ILE A 3 -2.82 7.49 4.62
N CYS A 4 -2.49 6.26 4.21
CA CYS A 4 -1.09 5.85 4.00
C CYS A 4 -1.00 4.57 3.17
N ALA A 5 0.20 4.26 2.69
CA ALA A 5 0.51 2.96 2.12
C ALA A 5 0.50 1.89 3.23
N ALA A 6 0.38 0.64 2.84
CA ALA A 6 0.40 -0.49 3.78
C ALA A 6 0.87 -1.76 3.09
N LEU A 7 1.49 -2.65 3.86
CA LEU A 7 1.88 -3.98 3.44
C LEU A 7 1.05 -5.01 4.20
N GLU A 8 0.49 -5.98 3.47
CA GLU A 8 -0.13 -7.16 4.08
C GLU A 8 0.93 -8.24 4.15
N VAL A 9 1.36 -8.59 5.35
CA VAL A 9 2.49 -9.50 5.54
C VAL A 9 2.12 -10.68 6.43
N GLN A 10 2.68 -11.84 6.10
CA GLN A 10 2.68 -13.01 6.96
C GLN A 10 4.05 -13.12 7.60
N ILE A 11 4.13 -12.94 8.91
CA ILE A 11 5.37 -12.98 9.68
C ILE A 11 5.54 -14.39 10.29
N GLU A 12 6.75 -14.94 10.20
CA GLU A 12 7.07 -16.22 10.80
C GLU A 12 6.75 -16.23 12.29
N GLY A 13 6.07 -17.28 12.73
CA GLY A 13 5.68 -17.44 14.12
C GLY A 13 4.34 -16.81 14.51
N LEU A 14 3.72 -16.04 13.61
CA LEU A 14 2.38 -15.49 13.83
C LEU A 14 1.33 -16.33 13.09
N ASP A 15 0.18 -16.52 13.73
CA ASP A 15 -0.93 -17.29 13.19
C ASP A 15 -1.96 -16.43 12.44
N HIS A 16 -1.65 -15.16 12.24
CA HIS A 16 -2.52 -14.21 11.55
C HIS A 16 -1.71 -13.30 10.64
N VAL A 17 -2.38 -12.72 9.65
CA VAL A 17 -1.80 -11.75 8.74
C VAL A 17 -1.73 -10.39 9.43
N THR A 18 -0.61 -9.69 9.25
CA THR A 18 -0.38 -8.36 9.82
C THR A 18 -0.47 -7.31 8.73
N ILE A 19 -1.17 -6.21 9.02
CA ILE A 19 -1.17 -5.03 8.15
C ILE A 19 -0.18 -4.03 8.73
N LEU A 20 0.87 -3.71 7.97
CA LEU A 20 1.91 -2.77 8.36
C LEU A 20 1.71 -1.45 7.64
N PRO A 21 1.22 -0.40 8.34
CA PRO A 21 1.12 0.93 7.75
C PRO A 21 2.50 1.54 7.52
N CYS A 22 2.66 2.28 6.43
CA CYS A 22 3.91 2.97 6.12
C CYS A 22 3.63 4.17 5.25
N TRP A 23 4.56 5.14 5.24
CA TRP A 23 4.41 6.33 4.40
C TRP A 23 4.50 5.94 2.91
N ARG A 24 5.49 5.11 2.57
CA ARG A 24 5.66 4.51 1.25
C ARG A 24 5.98 3.03 1.40
N HIS A 25 5.67 2.23 0.39
CA HIS A 25 5.87 0.77 0.46
C HIS A 25 7.34 0.40 0.73
N GLY A 26 8.30 1.09 0.11
CA GLY A 26 9.73 0.85 0.35
C GLY A 26 10.14 1.08 1.81
N GLU A 27 9.51 2.03 2.48
CA GLU A 27 9.73 2.29 3.90
C GLU A 27 9.24 1.14 4.79
N GLY A 28 8.12 0.49 4.40
CA GLY A 28 7.62 -0.69 5.08
C GLY A 28 8.64 -1.83 5.11
N PHE A 29 9.32 -2.07 4.00
CA PHE A 29 10.40 -3.07 3.93
C PHE A 29 11.57 -2.71 4.83
N LYS A 30 11.94 -1.43 4.89
CA LYS A 30 12.99 -0.94 5.78
C LYS A 30 12.63 -1.15 7.25
N ILE A 31 11.38 -0.87 7.63
CA ILE A 31 10.89 -1.09 8.99
C ILE A 31 11.02 -2.56 9.38
N LEU A 32 10.61 -3.48 8.51
CA LEU A 32 10.74 -4.91 8.76
C LEU A 32 12.20 -5.34 8.95
N LYS A 33 13.11 -4.81 8.13
CA LYS A 33 14.54 -5.06 8.27
C LYS A 33 15.09 -4.54 9.58
N ASP A 34 14.70 -3.32 9.98
CA ASP A 34 15.15 -2.70 11.24
C ASP A 34 14.62 -3.46 12.46
N MET A 35 13.49 -4.14 12.33
CA MET A 35 12.93 -5.02 13.37
C MET A 35 13.60 -6.39 13.43
N GLY A 36 14.55 -6.68 12.53
CA GLY A 36 15.29 -7.93 12.52
C GLY A 36 14.68 -9.03 11.65
N TYR A 37 13.67 -8.73 10.83
CA TYR A 37 13.09 -9.71 9.93
C TYR A 37 13.82 -9.74 8.60
N ALA A 38 14.39 -10.90 8.24
CA ALA A 38 15.04 -11.08 6.94
C ALA A 38 14.00 -11.35 5.84
N PRO A 39 14.13 -10.72 4.66
CA PRO A 39 13.21 -10.96 3.54
C PRO A 39 13.17 -12.44 3.16
N LYS A 40 11.98 -12.93 2.81
CA LYS A 40 11.71 -14.31 2.34
C LYS A 40 11.92 -15.42 3.38
N THR A 41 12.63 -15.17 4.48
CA THR A 41 12.88 -16.19 5.51
C THR A 41 12.06 -15.94 6.77
N LYS A 42 11.82 -14.68 7.14
CA LYS A 42 11.10 -14.31 8.36
C LYS A 42 9.72 -13.72 8.09
N TYR A 43 9.47 -13.27 6.88
CA TYR A 43 8.16 -12.75 6.50
C TYR A 43 7.93 -12.93 5.00
N LYS A 44 6.65 -12.91 4.61
CA LYS A 44 6.22 -12.92 3.22
C LYS A 44 5.22 -11.80 3.01
N VAL A 45 5.46 -10.94 2.02
CA VAL A 45 4.50 -9.90 1.62
C VAL A 45 3.46 -10.55 0.72
N LEU A 46 2.21 -10.53 1.16
CA LEU A 46 1.09 -11.10 0.41
C LEU A 46 0.53 -10.10 -0.59
N ARG A 47 0.31 -8.87 -0.14
CA ARG A 47 -0.18 -7.78 -1.00
C ARG A 47 0.44 -6.46 -0.56
N GLN A 48 0.68 -5.58 -1.53
CA GLN A 48 0.99 -4.18 -1.29
C GLN A 48 -0.27 -3.37 -1.55
N GLY A 49 -0.58 -2.44 -0.68
CA GLY A 49 -1.80 -1.66 -0.82
C GLY A 49 -1.80 -0.42 0.03
N PHE A 50 -2.98 -0.07 0.54
CA PHE A 50 -3.20 1.18 1.26
C PHE A 50 -4.19 0.96 2.41
N LEU A 51 -4.11 1.86 3.39
CA LEU A 51 -4.99 1.87 4.54
C LEU A 51 -5.89 3.10 4.49
N THR A 52 -7.20 2.89 4.71
CA THR A 52 -8.17 3.98 4.75
C THR A 52 -8.31 4.55 6.16
N HIS A 53 -8.95 5.74 6.26
CA HIS A 53 -9.27 6.36 7.54
C HIS A 53 -10.22 5.50 8.39
N LYS A 54 -10.89 4.51 7.80
CA LYS A 54 -11.73 3.54 8.51
C LYS A 54 -10.97 2.26 8.87
N ASN A 55 -9.65 2.29 8.79
CA ASN A 55 -8.77 1.15 9.09
C ASN A 55 -9.01 -0.07 8.18
N LYS A 56 -9.41 0.18 6.94
CA LYS A 56 -9.62 -0.87 5.95
C LYS A 56 -8.44 -0.94 4.98
N PHE A 57 -7.91 -2.15 4.77
CA PHE A 57 -6.86 -2.38 3.77
C PHE A 57 -7.48 -2.51 2.38
N LEU A 58 -6.89 -1.81 1.40
CA LEU A 58 -7.23 -1.92 -0.02
C LEU A 58 -5.97 -2.30 -0.78
N ASP A 59 -6.06 -3.28 -1.69
CA ASP A 59 -4.93 -3.54 -2.59
C ASP A 59 -4.79 -2.41 -3.62
N ARG A 60 -3.76 -2.48 -4.48
CA ARG A 60 -3.48 -1.38 -5.41
C ARG A 60 -4.63 -1.12 -6.39
N LYS A 61 -5.34 -2.15 -6.83
CA LYS A 61 -6.48 -2.01 -7.75
C LYS A 61 -7.71 -1.46 -7.07
N GLU A 62 -8.04 -1.99 -5.91
CA GLU A 62 -9.14 -1.49 -5.09
C GLU A 62 -8.91 -0.03 -4.68
N ALA A 63 -7.67 0.30 -4.28
CA ALA A 63 -7.30 1.66 -3.91
C ALA A 63 -7.39 2.62 -5.09
N PHE A 64 -6.97 2.21 -6.28
CA PHE A 64 -7.06 3.04 -7.48
C PHE A 64 -8.51 3.41 -7.78
N LYS A 65 -9.40 2.43 -7.76
CA LYS A 65 -10.84 2.64 -7.95
C LYS A 65 -11.41 3.57 -6.87
N HIS A 66 -11.02 3.36 -5.63
CA HIS A 66 -11.48 4.17 -4.49
C HIS A 66 -11.10 5.65 -4.64
N VAL A 67 -9.84 5.95 -4.99
CA VAL A 67 -9.40 7.35 -5.14
C VAL A 67 -10.05 8.04 -6.34
N GLN A 68 -10.38 7.30 -7.39
CA GLN A 68 -11.13 7.85 -8.51
C GLN A 68 -12.55 8.23 -8.10
N GLU A 69 -13.21 7.40 -7.29
CA GLU A 69 -14.58 7.64 -6.82
C GLU A 69 -14.65 8.86 -5.90
N ILE A 70 -13.67 9.06 -5.03
CA ILE A 70 -13.66 10.18 -4.07
C ILE A 70 -12.83 11.37 -4.52
N GLY A 71 -12.16 11.29 -5.67
CA GLY A 71 -11.30 12.36 -6.19
C GLY A 71 -10.00 12.58 -5.41
N GLN A 72 -9.53 11.60 -4.65
CA GLN A 72 -8.29 11.71 -3.87
C GLN A 72 -7.06 11.42 -4.73
N CYS A 73 -6.62 12.43 -5.48
CA CYS A 73 -5.36 12.36 -6.24
C CYS A 73 -4.91 13.79 -6.53
N ASN A 74 -3.63 13.97 -6.88
CA ASN A 74 -3.21 15.26 -7.37
C ASN A 74 -3.59 15.41 -8.87
N ALA A 75 -3.78 16.63 -9.33
CA ALA A 75 -4.26 16.89 -10.69
C ALA A 75 -3.32 16.37 -11.78
N THR A 76 -2.02 16.42 -11.55
CA THR A 76 -1.01 15.93 -12.51
C THR A 76 -1.16 14.42 -12.72
N GLN A 77 -1.35 13.66 -11.65
CA GLN A 77 -1.50 12.21 -11.72
C GLN A 77 -2.78 11.80 -12.44
N ARG A 78 -3.83 12.56 -12.32
CA ARG A 78 -5.08 12.28 -13.02
C ARG A 78 -4.88 12.24 -14.54
N TYR A 79 -4.16 13.21 -15.08
CA TYR A 79 -3.83 13.24 -16.51
C TYR A 79 -2.92 12.06 -16.90
N TYR A 80 -1.96 11.73 -16.06
CA TYR A 80 -1.08 10.59 -16.29
C TYR A 80 -1.87 9.30 -16.40
N TRP A 81 -2.84 9.07 -15.51
CA TRP A 81 -3.66 7.87 -15.53
C TRP A 81 -4.47 7.73 -16.83
N GLU A 82 -5.04 8.83 -17.30
CA GLU A 82 -5.82 8.85 -18.56
C GLU A 82 -4.94 8.49 -19.76
N ASP A 83 -3.73 9.04 -19.82
CA ASP A 83 -2.80 8.82 -20.93
C ASP A 83 -2.18 7.41 -20.92
N HIS A 84 -1.91 6.84 -19.74
CA HIS A 84 -1.19 5.60 -19.58
C HIS A 84 -2.08 4.40 -19.22
N MET A 85 -3.39 4.61 -19.13
CA MET A 85 -4.37 3.56 -18.80
C MET A 85 -3.99 2.80 -17.52
N GLN A 86 -3.50 3.51 -16.52
CA GLN A 86 -3.10 2.94 -15.24
C GLN A 86 -4.33 2.39 -14.50
N ASP A 87 -4.21 1.21 -13.91
CA ASP A 87 -5.28 0.56 -13.14
C ASP A 87 -4.90 0.22 -11.70
N GLU A 88 -3.68 0.55 -11.29
CA GLU A 88 -3.17 0.32 -9.95
C GLU A 88 -2.67 1.64 -9.34
N LEU A 89 -2.89 1.79 -8.02
CA LEU A 89 -2.42 2.97 -7.31
C LEU A 89 -1.02 2.74 -6.75
N TYR A 90 -0.18 3.76 -6.87
CA TYR A 90 1.15 3.80 -6.25
C TYR A 90 1.20 4.96 -5.25
N SER A 91 2.07 4.84 -4.23
CA SER A 91 2.14 5.87 -3.18
C SER A 91 2.48 7.26 -3.72
N GLU A 92 3.25 7.35 -4.82
CA GLU A 92 3.57 8.60 -5.50
C GLU A 92 2.34 9.30 -6.09
N ASP A 93 1.27 8.58 -6.33
CA ASP A 93 0.02 9.16 -6.87
C ASP A 93 -0.72 9.98 -5.82
N LEU A 94 -0.42 9.81 -4.56
CA LEU A 94 -1.07 10.48 -3.44
C LEU A 94 -0.22 11.60 -2.84
N TYR A 95 1.09 11.40 -2.77
CA TYR A 95 2.01 12.36 -2.14
C TYR A 95 3.44 12.21 -2.61
#